data_a149426391b39cdd444b1ad48b5eb11a
#
_entry.id   a149426391b39cdd444b1ad48b5eb11a
#
_cell.length_a   1.000
_cell.length_b   1.000
_cell.length_c   1.000
_cell.angle_alpha   90.00
_cell.angle_beta   90.00
_cell.angle_gamma   90.00
#
_symmetry.space_group_name_H-M   'P 1'
#
loop_
_entity.id
_entity.type
_entity.pdbx_description
1 polymer ?
#
loop_
_entity_poly.entity_id
_entity_poly.type
_entity_poly.pdbx_seq_one_letter_code
_entity_poly.pdbx_strand_id
1 'polypeptide(L)'
;ANVRKEDRIIDALEPILNQHRLVCNKSVIEWDYASNKDGAPEERLLYMLFYQMSRMCREKGAVKHDDRLDCLAQGVKYFTDAMGISAYEAVKTRKQEEWKDILDTWRDDPVSAANHMVLGMDLEQRREARGKAGKKPLPTWI
;
A
#
# COMPACT_ATOMS: atom_id res chain seq x y z
N ALA A 1 15.09 -22.06 1.20
CA ALA A 1 14.77 -22.41 2.59
C ALA A 1 13.25 -22.43 2.72
N ASN A 2 12.72 -23.53 3.27
CA ASN A 2 11.28 -23.66 3.46
C ASN A 2 10.91 -22.91 4.75
N VAL A 3 10.27 -21.74 4.60
CA VAL A 3 9.82 -20.94 5.74
C VAL A 3 8.64 -21.65 6.41
N ARG A 4 8.63 -21.73 7.72
CA ARG A 4 7.52 -22.36 8.48
C ARG A 4 6.22 -21.58 8.23
N LYS A 5 5.09 -22.28 8.30
CA LYS A 5 3.76 -21.69 8.05
C LYS A 5 3.47 -20.56 9.03
N GLU A 6 3.77 -20.77 10.30
CA GLU A 6 3.57 -19.79 11.37
C GLU A 6 4.37 -18.49 11.12
N ASP A 7 5.66 -18.64 10.78
CA ASP A 7 6.50 -17.47 10.47
C ASP A 7 5.96 -16.70 9.26
N ARG A 8 5.53 -17.38 8.20
CA ARG A 8 4.95 -16.77 7.02
C ARG A 8 3.68 -15.97 7.31
N ILE A 9 2.80 -16.52 8.15
CA ILE A 9 1.56 -15.86 8.56
C ILE A 9 1.87 -14.60 9.39
N ILE A 10 2.76 -14.72 10.37
CA ILE A 10 3.16 -13.60 11.23
C ILE A 10 3.84 -12.51 10.41
N ASP A 11 4.80 -12.86 9.58
CA ASP A 11 5.55 -11.90 8.76
C ASP A 11 4.64 -11.13 7.77
N ALA A 12 3.53 -11.74 7.34
CA ALA A 12 2.54 -11.07 6.51
C ALA A 12 1.61 -10.14 7.32
N LEU A 13 1.16 -10.55 8.50
CA LEU A 13 0.13 -9.85 9.27
C LEU A 13 0.69 -8.82 10.25
N GLU A 14 1.81 -9.10 10.90
CA GLU A 14 2.39 -8.25 11.94
C GLU A 14 2.63 -6.79 11.48
N PRO A 15 3.24 -6.51 10.32
CA PRO A 15 3.45 -5.15 9.85
C PRO A 15 2.15 -4.39 9.62
N ILE A 16 1.13 -5.07 9.10
CA ILE A 16 -0.16 -4.44 8.75
C ILE A 16 -0.98 -4.15 10.00
N LEU A 17 -0.93 -5.06 10.98
CA LEU A 17 -1.61 -4.88 12.27
C LEU A 17 -0.95 -3.75 13.09
N ASN A 18 0.37 -3.72 13.17
CA ASN A 18 1.12 -2.68 13.88
C ASN A 18 0.92 -1.28 13.27
N GLN A 19 0.69 -1.21 11.97
CA GLN A 19 0.40 0.04 11.26
C GLN A 19 -1.10 0.40 11.26
N HIS A 20 -1.95 -0.39 11.91
CA HIS A 20 -3.41 -0.22 11.91
C HIS A 20 -4.05 -0.14 10.52
N ARG A 21 -3.46 -0.85 9.55
CA ARG A 21 -3.93 -0.84 8.15
C ARG A 21 -5.01 -1.88 7.86
N LEU A 22 -5.20 -2.85 8.74
CA LEU A 22 -6.27 -3.83 8.64
C LEU A 22 -7.51 -3.31 9.37
N VAL A 23 -8.55 -2.98 8.62
CA VAL A 23 -9.84 -2.53 9.14
C VAL A 23 -10.87 -3.61 8.91
N CYS A 24 -11.53 -4.04 9.97
CA CYS A 24 -12.61 -5.04 9.91
C CYS A 24 -13.96 -4.38 10.18
N ASN A 25 -14.95 -4.72 9.36
CA ASN A 25 -16.32 -4.34 9.65
C ASN A 25 -16.84 -5.18 10.83
N LYS A 26 -17.64 -4.56 11.69
CA LYS A 26 -18.27 -5.23 12.84
C LYS A 26 -19.06 -6.50 12.43
N SER A 27 -19.71 -6.47 11.29
CA SER A 27 -20.45 -7.62 10.74
C SER A 27 -19.54 -8.84 10.49
N VAL A 28 -18.27 -8.65 10.16
CA VAL A 28 -17.30 -9.75 9.95
C VAL A 28 -17.03 -10.46 11.27
N ILE A 29 -16.91 -9.71 12.36
CA ILE A 29 -16.71 -10.26 13.72
C ILE A 29 -17.93 -11.07 14.14
N GLU A 30 -19.13 -10.49 13.94
CA GLU A 30 -20.40 -11.17 14.25
C GLU A 30 -20.58 -12.45 13.42
N TRP A 31 -20.17 -12.40 12.15
CA TRP A 31 -20.22 -13.54 11.24
C TRP A 31 -19.23 -14.64 11.61
N ASP A 32 -18.02 -14.29 11.99
CA ASP A 32 -17.02 -15.25 12.46
C ASP A 32 -17.52 -16.00 13.70
N TYR A 33 -18.13 -15.27 14.63
CA TYR A 33 -18.74 -15.85 15.82
C TYR A 33 -19.96 -16.74 15.47
N ALA A 34 -20.82 -16.29 14.56
CA ALA A 34 -22.03 -16.99 14.18
C ALA A 34 -21.76 -18.26 13.35
N SER A 35 -20.72 -18.26 12.52
CA SER A 35 -20.42 -19.35 11.58
C SER A 35 -20.06 -20.69 12.24
N ASN A 36 -19.73 -20.67 13.51
CA ASN A 36 -19.31 -21.88 14.25
C ASN A 36 -20.30 -22.29 15.35
N LYS A 37 -21.53 -21.82 15.32
CA LYS A 37 -22.55 -22.10 16.37
C LYS A 37 -22.94 -23.57 16.48
N ASP A 38 -22.88 -24.29 15.36
CA ASP A 38 -23.33 -25.69 15.30
C ASP A 38 -22.25 -26.71 15.77
N GLY A 39 -21.04 -26.24 16.00
CA GLY A 39 -19.94 -27.07 16.51
C GLY A 39 -20.02 -27.33 18.03
N ALA A 40 -19.25 -28.31 18.52
CA ALA A 40 -19.09 -28.52 19.94
C ALA A 40 -18.57 -27.26 20.64
N PRO A 41 -19.09 -26.88 21.83
CA PRO A 41 -18.73 -25.63 22.50
C PRO A 41 -17.22 -25.46 22.70
N GLU A 42 -16.51 -26.54 22.97
CA GLU A 42 -15.05 -26.55 23.20
C GLU A 42 -14.24 -26.33 21.92
N GLU A 43 -14.79 -26.72 20.77
CA GLU A 43 -14.11 -26.62 19.48
C GLU A 43 -14.44 -25.32 18.74
N ARG A 44 -15.55 -24.66 19.06
CA ARG A 44 -16.01 -23.45 18.35
C ARG A 44 -14.95 -22.36 18.24
N LEU A 45 -14.25 -22.11 19.34
CA LEU A 45 -13.21 -21.08 19.39
C LEU A 45 -12.05 -21.37 18.47
N LEU A 46 -11.70 -22.64 18.30
CA LEU A 46 -10.53 -23.05 17.50
C LEU A 46 -10.69 -22.70 16.02
N TYR A 47 -11.93 -22.60 15.54
CA TYR A 47 -12.26 -22.26 14.14
C TYR A 47 -12.56 -20.78 13.92
N MET A 48 -12.56 -19.93 14.97
CA MET A 48 -12.78 -18.51 14.85
C MET A 48 -11.52 -17.77 14.44
N LEU A 49 -11.60 -16.94 13.40
CA LEU A 49 -10.47 -16.15 12.89
C LEU A 49 -9.86 -15.27 13.98
N PHE A 50 -10.68 -14.52 14.69
CA PHE A 50 -10.17 -13.59 15.72
C PHE A 50 -9.56 -14.30 16.91
N TYR A 51 -10.05 -15.51 17.26
CA TYR A 51 -9.41 -16.35 18.27
C TYR A 51 -8.06 -16.86 17.77
N GLN A 52 -7.97 -17.35 16.54
CA GLN A 52 -6.72 -17.79 15.92
C GLN A 52 -5.69 -16.64 15.90
N MET A 53 -6.10 -15.43 15.53
CA MET A 53 -5.24 -14.24 15.55
C MET A 53 -4.68 -13.95 16.94
N SER A 54 -5.52 -14.05 17.99
CA SER A 54 -5.10 -13.78 19.37
C SER A 54 -4.13 -14.81 19.94
N ARG A 55 -4.08 -16.02 19.38
CA ARG A 55 -3.25 -17.13 19.84
C ARG A 55 -2.03 -17.40 18.98
N MET A 56 -1.92 -16.74 17.84
CA MET A 56 -0.82 -16.93 16.91
C MET A 56 0.49 -16.45 17.51
N CYS A 57 1.47 -17.34 17.55
CA CYS A 57 2.86 -17.02 17.92
C CYS A 57 3.84 -17.83 17.05
N ARG A 58 5.14 -17.53 17.15
CA ARG A 58 6.18 -18.19 16.34
C ARG A 58 6.50 -19.62 16.78
N GLU A 59 5.79 -20.14 17.77
CA GLU A 59 5.94 -21.52 18.19
C GLU A 59 5.19 -22.47 17.25
N LYS A 60 5.80 -23.60 16.94
CA LYS A 60 5.20 -24.60 16.07
C LYS A 60 3.93 -25.17 16.71
N GLY A 61 2.83 -25.13 15.96
CA GLY A 61 1.55 -25.68 16.41
C GLY A 61 0.84 -24.84 17.47
N ALA A 62 1.17 -23.55 17.59
CA ALA A 62 0.51 -22.62 18.51
C ALA A 62 -1.01 -22.54 18.28
N VAL A 63 -1.44 -22.68 17.04
CA VAL A 63 -2.84 -22.73 16.66
C VAL A 63 -3.12 -24.08 15.97
N LYS A 64 -4.06 -24.85 16.52
CA LYS A 64 -4.40 -26.19 16.01
C LYS A 64 -5.08 -26.14 14.64
N HIS A 65 -5.92 -25.12 14.42
CA HIS A 65 -6.61 -24.85 13.16
C HIS A 65 -6.30 -23.42 12.77
N ASP A 66 -5.47 -23.22 11.76
CA ASP A 66 -4.96 -21.92 11.32
C ASP A 66 -5.40 -21.55 9.89
N ASP A 67 -6.32 -22.33 9.31
CA ASP A 67 -6.68 -22.19 7.89
C ASP A 67 -7.29 -20.82 7.55
N ARG A 68 -8.14 -20.28 8.43
CA ARG A 68 -8.72 -18.94 8.24
C ARG A 68 -7.65 -17.86 8.33
N LEU A 69 -6.73 -18.02 9.27
CA LEU A 69 -5.63 -17.07 9.47
C LEU A 69 -4.63 -17.13 8.31
N ASP A 70 -4.31 -18.31 7.80
CA ASP A 70 -3.46 -18.47 6.62
C ASP A 70 -4.11 -17.85 5.37
N CYS A 71 -5.41 -18.05 5.19
CA CYS A 71 -6.17 -17.41 4.11
C CYS A 71 -6.13 -15.87 4.20
N LEU A 72 -6.32 -15.31 5.40
CA LEU A 72 -6.19 -13.88 5.64
C LEU A 72 -4.77 -13.39 5.32
N ALA A 73 -3.75 -14.09 5.77
CA ALA A 73 -2.34 -13.73 5.53
C ALA A 73 -2.00 -13.72 4.03
N GLN A 74 -2.48 -14.71 3.28
CA GLN A 74 -2.32 -14.75 1.82
C GLN A 74 -3.03 -13.58 1.13
N GLY A 75 -4.25 -13.27 1.55
CA GLY A 75 -5.00 -12.11 1.05
C GLY A 75 -4.29 -10.79 1.33
N VAL A 76 -3.83 -10.58 2.56
CA VAL A 76 -3.07 -9.40 2.97
C VAL A 76 -1.80 -9.25 2.13
N LYS A 77 -1.05 -10.34 1.95
CA LYS A 77 0.16 -10.33 1.11
C LYS A 77 -0.16 -9.94 -0.32
N TYR A 78 -1.17 -10.56 -0.92
CA TYR A 78 -1.59 -10.24 -2.28
C TYR A 78 -1.92 -8.76 -2.46
N PHE A 79 -2.73 -8.18 -1.57
CA PHE A 79 -3.10 -6.76 -1.66
C PHE A 79 -1.92 -5.83 -1.37
N THR A 80 -1.02 -6.21 -0.46
CA THR A 80 0.18 -5.40 -0.17
C THR A 80 1.11 -5.36 -1.38
N ASP A 81 1.32 -6.50 -2.03
CA ASP A 81 2.14 -6.59 -3.25
C ASP A 81 1.50 -5.80 -4.40
N ALA A 82 0.19 -5.92 -4.59
CA ALA A 82 -0.56 -5.18 -5.62
C ALA A 82 -0.50 -3.66 -5.39
N MET A 83 -0.65 -3.19 -4.14
CA MET A 83 -0.51 -1.77 -3.81
C MET A 83 0.93 -1.27 -3.98
N GLY A 84 1.93 -2.11 -3.71
CA GLY A 84 3.33 -1.79 -3.94
C GLY A 84 3.64 -1.57 -5.42
N ILE A 85 3.11 -2.42 -6.29
CA ILE A 85 3.25 -2.29 -7.74
C ILE A 85 2.59 -1.00 -8.23
N SER A 86 1.35 -0.74 -7.82
CA SER A 86 0.62 0.47 -8.20
C SER A 86 1.33 1.74 -7.74
N ALA A 87 1.88 1.77 -6.52
CA ALA A 87 2.65 2.91 -6.02
C ALA A 87 3.93 3.14 -6.83
N TYR A 88 4.64 2.07 -7.19
CA TYR A 88 5.83 2.15 -8.03
C TYR A 88 5.52 2.69 -9.43
N GLU A 89 4.45 2.20 -10.06
CA GLU A 89 4.01 2.68 -11.37
C GLU A 89 3.62 4.17 -11.32
N ALA A 90 2.90 4.60 -10.30
CA ALA A 90 2.54 6.01 -10.10
C ALA A 90 3.78 6.90 -9.97
N VAL A 91 4.78 6.48 -9.18
CA VAL A 91 6.07 7.20 -9.05
C VAL A 91 6.81 7.25 -10.38
N LYS A 92 6.83 6.15 -11.13
CA LYS A 92 7.47 6.07 -12.46
C LYS A 92 6.82 7.01 -13.45
N THR A 93 5.48 7.01 -13.51
CA THR A 93 4.71 7.91 -14.39
C THR A 93 4.97 9.36 -14.05
N ARG A 94 4.90 9.72 -12.76
CA ARG A 94 5.20 11.09 -12.30
C ARG A 94 6.62 11.54 -12.71
N LYS A 95 7.63 10.69 -12.53
CA LYS A 95 8.99 11.00 -12.97
C LYS A 95 9.08 11.20 -14.48
N GLN A 96 8.37 10.40 -15.26
CA GLN A 96 8.35 10.55 -16.72
C GLN A 96 7.70 11.87 -17.14
N GLU A 97 6.62 12.28 -16.48
CA GLU A 97 5.98 13.57 -16.71
C GLU A 97 6.90 14.74 -16.35
N GLU A 98 7.58 14.67 -15.20
CA GLU A 98 8.58 15.67 -14.79
C GLU A 98 9.71 15.80 -15.82
N TRP A 99 10.24 14.68 -16.31
CA TRP A 99 11.27 14.69 -17.36
C TRP A 99 10.76 15.29 -18.66
N LYS A 100 9.53 14.96 -19.05
CA LYS A 100 8.91 15.53 -20.24
C LYS A 100 8.76 17.06 -20.13
N ASP A 101 8.27 17.55 -19.00
CA ASP A 101 8.15 18.99 -18.74
C ASP A 101 9.52 19.70 -18.79
N ILE A 102 10.58 19.07 -18.29
CA ILE A 102 11.95 19.58 -18.38
C ILE A 102 12.39 19.67 -19.85
N LEU A 103 12.20 18.61 -20.62
CA LEU A 103 12.58 18.56 -22.04
C LEU A 103 11.81 19.57 -22.89
N ASP A 104 10.52 19.74 -22.64
CA ASP A 104 9.71 20.74 -23.34
C ASP A 104 10.17 22.16 -22.99
N THR A 105 10.55 22.40 -21.72
CA THR A 105 11.13 23.67 -21.29
C THR A 105 12.47 23.96 -22.00
N TRP A 106 13.33 22.93 -22.14
CA TRP A 106 14.60 23.08 -22.86
C TRP A 106 14.41 23.35 -24.36
N ARG A 107 13.37 22.76 -24.96
CA ARG A 107 13.03 22.97 -26.37
C ARG A 107 12.56 24.39 -26.65
N ASP A 108 11.72 24.92 -25.73
CA ASP A 108 11.10 26.24 -25.93
C ASP A 108 12.04 27.40 -25.58
N ASP A 109 12.83 27.26 -24.52
CA ASP A 109 13.77 28.30 -24.05
C ASP A 109 14.98 27.66 -23.33
N PRO A 110 16.01 27.26 -24.10
CA PRO A 110 17.16 26.57 -23.54
C PRO A 110 18.00 27.44 -22.57
N VAL A 111 18.02 28.75 -22.79
CA VAL A 111 18.81 29.68 -21.96
C VAL A 111 18.18 29.85 -20.58
N SER A 112 16.86 30.06 -20.54
CA SER A 112 16.10 30.11 -19.29
C SER A 112 16.11 28.78 -18.54
N ALA A 113 15.99 27.67 -19.25
CA ALA A 113 16.05 26.33 -18.66
C ALA A 113 17.42 26.06 -17.99
N ALA A 114 18.53 26.41 -18.65
CA ALA A 114 19.86 26.27 -18.10
C ALA A 114 20.05 27.12 -16.83
N ASN A 115 19.62 28.38 -16.86
CA ASN A 115 19.69 29.27 -15.69
C ASN A 115 18.90 28.76 -14.51
N HIS A 116 17.68 28.25 -14.73
CA HIS A 116 16.86 27.65 -13.65
C HIS A 116 17.48 26.39 -13.07
N MET A 117 18.12 25.57 -13.88
CA MET A 117 18.81 24.36 -13.40
C MET A 117 20.04 24.68 -12.55
N VAL A 118 20.81 25.69 -12.95
CA VAL A 118 22.00 26.16 -12.19
C VAL A 118 21.60 26.81 -10.87
N LEU A 119 20.50 27.56 -10.84
CA LEU A 119 19.99 28.23 -9.65
C LEU A 119 19.19 27.31 -8.70
N GLY A 120 18.98 26.03 -9.04
CA GLY A 120 18.27 25.07 -8.19
C GLY A 120 16.79 25.38 -7.97
N MET A 121 16.15 26.15 -8.85
CA MET A 121 14.75 26.50 -8.73
C MET A 121 13.84 25.29 -8.98
N ASP A 122 12.88 25.06 -8.07
CA ASP A 122 11.88 23.99 -8.17
C ASP A 122 10.93 24.22 -9.37
N LEU A 123 10.32 23.14 -9.88
CA LEU A 123 9.40 23.15 -11.02
C LEU A 123 8.20 24.10 -10.83
N GLU A 124 7.70 24.25 -9.60
CA GLU A 124 6.64 25.20 -9.29
C GLU A 124 7.09 26.64 -9.46
N GLN A 125 8.29 26.97 -8.99
CA GLN A 125 8.87 28.30 -9.17
C GLN A 125 9.12 28.61 -10.65
N ARG A 126 9.44 27.59 -11.46
CA ARG A 126 9.55 27.71 -12.92
C ARG A 126 8.22 28.06 -13.59
N ARG A 127 7.12 27.43 -13.15
CA ARG A 127 5.75 27.74 -13.67
C ARG A 127 5.32 29.15 -13.31
N GLU A 128 5.58 29.60 -12.09
CA GLU A 128 5.29 30.96 -11.64
C GLU A 128 6.12 32.02 -12.37
N ALA A 129 7.41 31.78 -12.57
CA ALA A 129 8.28 32.67 -13.33
C ALA A 129 7.84 32.81 -14.78
N ARG A 130 7.38 31.74 -15.41
CA ARG A 130 6.80 31.72 -16.77
C ARG A 130 5.49 32.51 -16.87
N GLY A 131 4.62 32.41 -15.85
CA GLY A 131 3.39 33.18 -15.76
C GLY A 131 3.62 34.70 -15.69
N LYS A 132 4.65 35.11 -14.95
CA LYS A 132 5.05 36.54 -14.83
C LYS A 132 5.74 37.07 -16.08
N ALA A 133 6.29 36.23 -16.94
CA ALA A 133 6.93 36.62 -18.21
C ALA A 133 5.95 36.83 -19.40
N GLY A 134 4.63 36.84 -19.14
CA GLY A 134 3.61 37.22 -20.15
C GLY A 134 3.27 36.14 -21.18
N LYS A 135 3.73 34.89 -21.03
CA LYS A 135 3.21 33.77 -21.83
C LYS A 135 1.87 33.31 -21.24
N LYS A 136 0.82 33.28 -22.07
CA LYS A 136 -0.52 32.84 -21.68
C LYS A 136 -0.48 31.51 -20.98
N PRO A 137 -1.14 31.36 -19.81
CA PRO A 137 -1.24 30.08 -19.15
C PRO A 137 -1.93 29.07 -20.08
N LEU A 138 -1.39 27.84 -20.13
CA LEU A 138 -2.05 26.74 -20.80
C LEU A 138 -3.43 26.54 -20.16
N PRO A 139 -4.48 26.25 -20.96
CA PRO A 139 -5.82 26.05 -20.41
C PRO A 139 -5.78 24.90 -19.39
N THR A 140 -6.20 25.20 -18.17
CA THR A 140 -6.51 24.19 -17.14
C THR A 140 -7.73 23.44 -17.62
N TRP A 141 -7.53 22.20 -18.04
CA TRP A 141 -8.64 21.28 -18.26
C TRP A 141 -9.18 20.86 -16.89
N ILE A 142 -10.42 21.23 -16.64
CA ILE A 142 -11.26 20.74 -15.53
C ILE A 142 -11.64 19.29 -15.79
#